data_da6b8a2b532833ade59262386191c963
#
_entry.id   da6b8a2b532833ade59262386191c963
#
_cell.length_a   1.000
_cell.length_b   1.000
_cell.length_c   1.000
_cell.angle_alpha   90.00
_cell.angle_beta   90.00
_cell.angle_gamma   90.00
#
_symmetry.space_group_name_H-M   'P 1'
#
loop_
_entity.id
_entity.type
_entity.pdbx_description
1 polymer ?
#
loop_
_entity_poly.entity_id
_entity_poly.type
_entity_poly.pdbx_seq_one_letter_code
_entity_poly.pdbx_strand_id
1 'polypeptide(L)'
;NDRFEKMHHGGRHNHCFSSPIYREKVAIINQKLAERYGHHPALLMWHISNEYSGDCHCAYCQENFRHWLQVKYGTLAALNAAWWGPFWSHTITDWSQIDAPSAIGESMVHGQNLDWKRFVTDQTIDFFEAETKPLKAVTPDVPVTTNFMADTVDLLPFYSLDYGKFAKHVDLISWDCYPAWHNDAMSTADLASKVGFINDQYRSLKQQPFLIMESTPSGVNWHDYNKTKRPGMHTLSSLQFLAHGSDSNLYFQRRKSRGSSEKFHGAVVDHDNSADNRVFQEVAHVGELLEKVQAVKGSDKVARVGMIYDWDNNWALDDAQGFQTQD
;
A
#
# COMPACT_ATOMS: atom_id res chain seq x y z
N ASN A 1 -0.47 9.15 -14.85
CA ASN A 1 -0.89 9.77 -16.12
C ASN A 1 -0.26 11.12 -16.26
N ASP A 2 0.53 11.28 -17.29
CA ASP A 2 0.95 12.62 -17.66
C ASP A 2 -0.28 13.46 -18.05
N ARG A 3 -0.31 14.70 -17.60
CA ARG A 3 -1.44 15.60 -17.82
C ARG A 3 -1.81 15.80 -19.30
N PHE A 4 -0.90 15.48 -20.21
CA PHE A 4 -1.06 15.63 -21.65
C PHE A 4 -1.22 14.33 -22.40
N GLU A 5 -1.09 13.19 -21.73
CA GLU A 5 -1.27 11.90 -22.35
C GLU A 5 -2.58 11.27 -21.92
N LYS A 6 -3.36 10.85 -22.90
CA LYS A 6 -4.53 10.04 -22.67
C LYS A 6 -4.06 8.64 -22.25
N MET A 7 -4.53 8.17 -21.10
CA MET A 7 -4.26 6.81 -20.71
C MET A 7 -4.83 5.83 -21.73
N HIS A 8 -3.97 5.00 -22.28
CA HIS A 8 -4.39 3.85 -23.06
C HIS A 8 -4.75 2.70 -22.13
N HIS A 9 -5.67 1.84 -22.57
CA HIS A 9 -5.92 0.59 -21.88
C HIS A 9 -4.67 -0.27 -21.89
N GLY A 10 -4.22 -0.67 -20.75
CA GLY A 10 -2.99 -1.43 -20.53
C GLY A 10 -2.46 -1.15 -19.13
N GLY A 11 -1.64 -2.01 -18.61
CA GLY A 11 -1.22 -1.94 -17.22
C GLY A 11 -2.31 -2.39 -16.23
N ARG A 12 -1.98 -2.33 -14.96
CA ARG A 12 -2.80 -2.92 -13.90
C ARG A 12 -3.98 -2.04 -13.48
N HIS A 13 -3.77 -0.72 -13.38
CA HIS A 13 -4.77 0.21 -12.89
C HIS A 13 -5.20 1.16 -14.02
N ASN A 14 -6.50 1.16 -14.34
CA ASN A 14 -7.08 1.96 -15.41
C ASN A 14 -8.25 2.82 -14.90
N HIS A 15 -8.27 3.15 -13.63
CA HIS A 15 -9.34 3.91 -12.97
C HIS A 15 -8.80 5.19 -12.34
N CYS A 16 -9.71 6.07 -11.94
CA CYS A 16 -9.42 7.31 -11.25
C CYS A 16 -10.34 7.42 -10.03
N PHE A 17 -9.79 7.66 -8.85
CA PHE A 17 -10.52 7.77 -7.59
C PHE A 17 -11.46 8.99 -7.54
N SER A 18 -11.24 9.99 -8.39
CA SER A 18 -12.12 11.15 -8.56
C SER A 18 -13.24 10.92 -9.56
N SER A 19 -13.25 9.81 -10.31
CA SER A 19 -14.28 9.55 -11.34
C SER A 19 -15.65 9.30 -10.71
N PRO A 20 -16.69 10.13 -11.00
CA PRO A 20 -18.03 9.90 -10.44
C PRO A 20 -18.62 8.55 -10.86
N ILE A 21 -18.41 8.14 -12.11
CA ILE A 21 -18.91 6.86 -12.64
C ILE A 21 -18.23 5.69 -11.92
N TYR A 22 -16.92 5.77 -11.71
CA TYR A 22 -16.19 4.71 -11.00
C TYR A 22 -16.70 4.57 -9.56
N ARG A 23 -16.85 5.68 -8.83
CA ARG A 23 -17.39 5.71 -7.47
C ARG A 23 -18.81 5.13 -7.40
N GLU A 24 -19.67 5.48 -8.35
CA GLU A 24 -21.03 4.91 -8.44
C GLU A 24 -20.99 3.37 -8.58
N LYS A 25 -20.17 2.86 -9.51
CA LYS A 25 -20.10 1.42 -9.78
C LYS A 25 -19.49 0.65 -8.62
N VAL A 26 -18.48 1.21 -7.96
CA VAL A 26 -17.90 0.63 -6.76
C VAL A 26 -18.91 0.56 -5.61
N ALA A 27 -19.68 1.63 -5.37
CA ALA A 27 -20.73 1.62 -4.35
C ALA A 27 -21.78 0.53 -4.60
N ILE A 28 -22.21 0.36 -5.87
CA ILE A 28 -23.18 -0.68 -6.25
C ILE A 28 -22.64 -2.09 -6.00
N ILE A 29 -21.39 -2.37 -6.43
CA ILE A 29 -20.82 -3.72 -6.26
C ILE A 29 -20.58 -4.05 -4.81
N ASN A 30 -20.08 -3.10 -4.01
CA ASN A 30 -19.83 -3.29 -2.60
C ASN A 30 -21.12 -3.52 -1.80
N GLN A 31 -22.18 -2.79 -2.12
CA GLN A 31 -23.50 -3.05 -1.54
C GLN A 31 -23.97 -4.49 -1.86
N LYS A 32 -23.85 -4.92 -3.11
CA LYS A 32 -24.26 -6.29 -3.51
C LYS A 32 -23.42 -7.37 -2.83
N LEU A 33 -22.12 -7.14 -2.63
CA LEU A 33 -21.26 -8.04 -1.89
C LEU A 33 -21.71 -8.15 -0.42
N ALA A 34 -21.99 -7.01 0.22
CA ALA A 34 -22.48 -6.97 1.60
C ALA A 34 -23.83 -7.67 1.76
N GLU A 35 -24.80 -7.38 0.89
CA GLU A 35 -26.12 -8.03 0.90
C GLU A 35 -26.02 -9.55 0.72
N ARG A 36 -25.10 -10.02 -0.14
CA ARG A 36 -24.95 -11.45 -0.41
C ARG A 36 -24.19 -12.21 0.65
N TYR A 37 -23.11 -11.63 1.17
CA TYR A 37 -22.14 -12.35 2.01
C TYR A 37 -22.09 -11.83 3.45
N GLY A 38 -22.71 -10.70 3.75
CA GLY A 38 -22.62 -10.04 5.05
C GLY A 38 -23.04 -10.88 6.25
N HIS A 39 -23.96 -11.85 6.03
CA HIS A 39 -24.41 -12.78 7.08
C HIS A 39 -23.77 -14.16 7.01
N HIS A 40 -22.74 -14.34 6.16
CA HIS A 40 -22.07 -15.62 6.03
C HIS A 40 -21.16 -15.87 7.25
N PRO A 41 -21.26 -17.02 7.94
CA PRO A 41 -20.52 -17.26 9.18
C PRO A 41 -19.00 -17.29 9.02
N ALA A 42 -18.49 -17.45 7.80
CA ALA A 42 -17.04 -17.39 7.50
C ALA A 42 -16.55 -15.99 7.15
N LEU A 43 -17.41 -14.96 7.15
CA LEU A 43 -16.97 -13.59 6.92
C LEU A 43 -16.29 -13.06 8.17
N LEU A 44 -14.99 -12.86 8.10
CA LEU A 44 -14.16 -12.33 9.19
C LEU A 44 -13.93 -10.83 9.05
N MET A 45 -13.70 -10.35 7.83
CA MET A 45 -13.43 -8.95 7.53
C MET A 45 -13.65 -8.66 6.05
N TRP A 46 -13.75 -7.38 5.69
CA TRP A 46 -13.73 -6.90 4.32
C TRP A 46 -12.32 -6.39 3.98
N HIS A 47 -11.74 -6.95 2.93
CA HIS A 47 -10.55 -6.39 2.29
C HIS A 47 -11.01 -5.45 1.18
N ILE A 48 -10.74 -4.16 1.37
CA ILE A 48 -11.24 -3.08 0.51
C ILE A 48 -10.20 -2.78 -0.56
N SER A 49 -10.61 -2.89 -1.82
CA SER A 49 -9.75 -2.65 -2.98
C SER A 49 -8.45 -3.49 -2.95
N ASN A 50 -7.37 -3.02 -3.56
CA ASN A 50 -6.07 -3.67 -3.54
C ASN A 50 -4.95 -2.68 -3.81
N GLU A 51 -3.95 -2.63 -2.94
CA GLU A 51 -2.68 -1.92 -3.15
C GLU A 51 -2.88 -0.49 -3.68
N TYR A 52 -3.59 0.35 -2.93
CA TYR A 52 -3.78 1.74 -3.32
C TYR A 52 -2.44 2.42 -3.60
N SER A 53 -2.28 2.91 -4.82
CA SER A 53 -1.04 3.53 -5.28
C SER A 53 -1.26 4.41 -6.49
N GLY A 54 -0.23 5.20 -6.80
CA GLY A 54 -0.21 6.09 -7.95
C GLY A 54 -1.09 7.33 -7.77
N ASP A 55 -0.98 8.21 -8.73
CA ASP A 55 -1.75 9.43 -8.83
C ASP A 55 -2.37 9.58 -10.23
N CYS A 56 -3.28 10.50 -10.37
CA CYS A 56 -3.98 10.73 -11.62
C CYS A 56 -4.12 12.24 -11.88
N HIS A 57 -3.68 12.67 -13.06
CA HIS A 57 -3.70 14.07 -13.48
C HIS A 57 -4.87 14.42 -14.41
N CYS A 58 -5.97 13.66 -14.39
CA CYS A 58 -7.14 13.96 -15.20
C CYS A 58 -7.89 15.22 -14.71
N ALA A 59 -8.81 15.72 -15.53
CA ALA A 59 -9.57 16.94 -15.20
C ALA A 59 -10.26 16.90 -13.83
N TYR A 60 -10.80 15.75 -13.42
CA TYR A 60 -11.42 15.59 -12.11
C TYR A 60 -10.40 15.73 -10.97
N CYS A 61 -9.21 15.14 -11.12
CA CYS A 61 -8.16 15.25 -10.10
C CYS A 61 -7.62 16.68 -10.01
N GLN A 62 -7.44 17.36 -11.15
CA GLN A 62 -7.02 18.77 -11.18
C GLN A 62 -8.03 19.67 -10.46
N GLU A 63 -9.31 19.48 -10.73
CA GLU A 63 -10.36 20.28 -10.08
C GLU A 63 -10.45 19.99 -8.58
N ASN A 64 -10.40 18.72 -8.18
CA ASN A 64 -10.40 18.33 -6.77
C ASN A 64 -9.17 18.84 -6.03
N PHE A 65 -8.00 18.89 -6.67
CA PHE A 65 -6.80 19.47 -6.07
C PHE A 65 -6.96 20.97 -5.83
N ARG A 66 -7.47 21.72 -6.80
CA ARG A 66 -7.76 23.13 -6.64
C ARG A 66 -8.75 23.39 -5.50
N HIS A 67 -9.81 22.59 -5.43
CA HIS A 67 -10.77 22.69 -4.33
C HIS A 67 -10.14 22.38 -2.98
N TRP A 68 -9.32 21.33 -2.89
CA TRP A 68 -8.59 20.98 -1.68
C TRP A 68 -7.67 22.12 -1.21
N LEU A 69 -6.97 22.77 -2.14
CA LEU A 69 -6.14 23.94 -1.84
C LEU A 69 -6.97 25.14 -1.37
N GLN A 70 -8.13 25.38 -1.96
CA GLN A 70 -9.06 26.43 -1.53
C GLN A 70 -9.51 26.21 -0.09
N VAL A 71 -9.86 24.97 0.26
CA VAL A 71 -10.22 24.60 1.64
C VAL A 71 -9.04 24.79 2.59
N LYS A 72 -7.86 24.39 2.19
CA LYS A 72 -6.63 24.45 3.02
C LYS A 72 -6.17 25.88 3.28
N TYR A 73 -6.12 26.73 2.26
CA TYR A 73 -5.52 28.05 2.32
C TYR A 73 -6.52 29.19 2.42
N GLY A 74 -7.74 29.01 2.00
CA GLY A 74 -8.79 30.01 1.95
C GLY A 74 -8.57 31.12 0.92
N THR A 75 -7.34 31.62 0.77
CA THR A 75 -7.00 32.70 -0.16
C THR A 75 -5.74 32.43 -0.96
N LEU A 76 -5.66 32.97 -2.17
CA LEU A 76 -4.45 32.94 -3.00
C LEU A 76 -3.25 33.61 -2.31
N ALA A 77 -3.48 34.64 -1.51
CA ALA A 77 -2.41 35.30 -0.75
C ALA A 77 -1.75 34.34 0.25
N ALA A 78 -2.55 33.54 0.98
CA ALA A 78 -2.06 32.55 1.91
C ALA A 78 -1.32 31.41 1.17
N LEU A 79 -1.85 30.93 0.06
CA LEU A 79 -1.23 29.93 -0.78
C LEU A 79 0.13 30.40 -1.32
N ASN A 80 0.17 31.59 -1.93
CA ASN A 80 1.41 32.16 -2.47
C ASN A 80 2.48 32.36 -1.39
N ALA A 81 2.07 32.76 -0.18
CA ALA A 81 2.99 32.89 0.95
C ALA A 81 3.56 31.52 1.36
N ALA A 82 2.72 30.48 1.45
CA ALA A 82 3.13 29.12 1.80
C ALA A 82 4.02 28.46 0.75
N TRP A 83 3.75 28.69 -0.52
CA TRP A 83 4.50 28.13 -1.64
C TRP A 83 5.71 28.97 -2.06
N TRP A 84 5.91 30.14 -1.42
CA TRP A 84 6.95 31.08 -1.80
C TRP A 84 6.81 31.60 -3.25
N GLY A 85 5.57 31.79 -3.69
CA GLY A 85 5.19 32.07 -5.08
C GLY A 85 5.90 33.23 -5.79
N PRO A 86 6.34 34.33 -5.12
CA PRO A 86 7.11 35.39 -5.78
C PRO A 86 8.45 34.96 -6.37
N PHE A 87 9.02 33.84 -5.88
CA PHE A 87 10.29 33.34 -6.39
C PHE A 87 10.11 32.80 -7.82
N TRP A 88 10.94 33.23 -8.73
CA TRP A 88 10.86 32.96 -10.18
C TRP A 88 9.50 33.27 -10.82
N SER A 89 8.78 34.21 -10.25
CA SER A 89 7.48 34.64 -10.79
C SER A 89 6.38 33.57 -10.79
N HIS A 90 6.38 32.68 -9.80
CA HIS A 90 5.37 31.64 -9.62
C HIS A 90 4.13 32.13 -8.85
N THR A 91 3.92 33.45 -8.74
CA THR A 91 2.74 34.00 -8.06
C THR A 91 1.45 33.62 -8.78
N ILE A 92 0.57 32.90 -8.09
CA ILE A 92 -0.76 32.51 -8.56
C ILE A 92 -1.75 33.66 -8.32
N THR A 93 -2.47 34.06 -9.34
CA THR A 93 -3.46 35.16 -9.29
C THR A 93 -4.90 34.66 -9.49
N ASP A 94 -5.06 33.42 -9.97
CA ASP A 94 -6.35 32.75 -10.13
C ASP A 94 -6.19 31.25 -9.84
N TRP A 95 -7.17 30.67 -9.16
CA TRP A 95 -7.15 29.24 -8.82
C TRP A 95 -7.06 28.32 -10.05
N SER A 96 -7.59 28.73 -11.19
CA SER A 96 -7.54 27.96 -12.44
C SER A 96 -6.14 27.83 -13.04
N GLN A 97 -5.18 28.64 -12.58
CA GLN A 97 -3.77 28.57 -13.01
C GLN A 97 -3.02 27.38 -12.37
N ILE A 98 -3.59 26.80 -11.32
CA ILE A 98 -2.95 25.69 -10.60
C ILE A 98 -3.20 24.39 -11.33
N ASP A 99 -2.12 23.73 -11.72
CA ASP A 99 -2.10 22.35 -12.18
C ASP A 99 -1.31 21.48 -11.22
N ALA A 100 -1.62 20.18 -11.16
CA ALA A 100 -0.83 19.24 -10.40
C ALA A 100 0.63 19.17 -10.90
N PRO A 101 1.63 19.04 -10.01
CA PRO A 101 3.02 18.88 -10.42
C PRO A 101 3.19 17.69 -11.36
N SER A 102 4.06 17.80 -12.35
CA SER A 102 4.36 16.68 -13.27
C SER A 102 5.71 16.88 -13.94
N ALA A 103 6.27 15.80 -14.49
CA ALA A 103 7.56 15.82 -15.18
C ALA A 103 7.65 16.77 -16.37
N ILE A 104 6.51 17.19 -16.94
CA ILE A 104 6.43 18.09 -18.10
C ILE A 104 5.80 19.44 -17.76
N GLY A 105 5.54 19.70 -16.49
CA GLY A 105 5.00 20.95 -15.98
C GLY A 105 5.86 21.51 -14.86
N GLU A 106 5.22 22.25 -13.96
CA GLU A 106 5.91 22.77 -12.79
C GLU A 106 6.31 21.63 -11.85
N SER A 107 7.53 21.63 -11.41
CA SER A 107 8.09 20.64 -10.47
C SER A 107 9.07 21.26 -9.47
N MET A 108 9.28 22.60 -9.53
CA MET A 108 10.25 23.30 -8.69
C MET A 108 9.60 24.08 -7.54
N VAL A 109 8.27 24.08 -7.45
CA VAL A 109 7.54 24.70 -6.33
C VAL A 109 7.33 23.64 -5.24
N HIS A 110 8.28 23.53 -4.31
CA HIS A 110 8.29 22.50 -3.24
C HIS A 110 6.98 22.44 -2.45
N GLY A 111 6.41 23.59 -2.10
CA GLY A 111 5.11 23.64 -1.41
C GLY A 111 3.98 22.99 -2.20
N GLN A 112 3.98 23.15 -3.53
CA GLN A 112 3.01 22.52 -4.43
C GLN A 112 3.22 20.99 -4.51
N ASN A 113 4.48 20.55 -4.60
CA ASN A 113 4.82 19.12 -4.64
C ASN A 113 4.36 18.40 -3.36
N LEU A 114 4.62 19.00 -2.19
CA LEU A 114 4.16 18.48 -0.91
C LEU A 114 2.64 18.45 -0.80
N ASP A 115 1.97 19.51 -1.24
CA ASP A 115 0.52 19.59 -1.21
C ASP A 115 -0.14 18.60 -2.17
N TRP A 116 0.49 18.29 -3.29
CA TRP A 116 0.02 17.24 -4.17
C TRP A 116 0.09 15.86 -3.49
N LYS A 117 1.18 15.52 -2.83
CA LYS A 117 1.31 14.25 -2.08
C LYS A 117 0.29 14.13 -0.94
N ARG A 118 0.05 15.23 -0.22
CA ARG A 118 -1.00 15.29 0.81
C ARG A 118 -2.39 15.10 0.22
N PHE A 119 -2.68 15.79 -0.88
CA PHE A 119 -3.94 15.66 -1.60
C PHE A 119 -4.16 14.23 -2.10
N VAL A 120 -3.16 13.58 -2.70
CA VAL A 120 -3.25 12.19 -3.17
C VAL A 120 -3.59 11.24 -2.01
N THR A 121 -2.97 11.44 -0.85
CA THR A 121 -3.31 10.69 0.36
C THR A 121 -4.77 10.92 0.78
N ASP A 122 -5.22 12.18 0.86
CA ASP A 122 -6.58 12.53 1.27
C ASP A 122 -7.63 12.01 0.29
N GLN A 123 -7.37 12.13 -1.01
CA GLN A 123 -8.22 11.60 -2.07
C GLN A 123 -8.36 10.07 -1.99
N THR A 124 -7.26 9.38 -1.69
CA THR A 124 -7.25 7.92 -1.55
C THR A 124 -8.05 7.48 -0.33
N ILE A 125 -7.89 8.18 0.79
CA ILE A 125 -8.67 7.93 2.02
C ILE A 125 -10.16 8.19 1.77
N ASP A 126 -10.52 9.31 1.15
CA ASP A 126 -11.91 9.63 0.81
C ASP A 126 -12.53 8.56 -0.10
N PHE A 127 -11.75 8.05 -1.05
CA PHE A 127 -12.20 6.96 -1.91
C PHE A 127 -12.38 5.65 -1.12
N PHE A 128 -11.44 5.29 -0.23
CA PHE A 128 -11.55 4.14 0.65
C PHE A 128 -12.81 4.21 1.54
N GLU A 129 -13.11 5.37 2.10
CA GLU A 129 -14.33 5.59 2.89
C GLU A 129 -15.60 5.43 2.04
N ALA A 130 -15.57 5.93 0.80
CA ALA A 130 -16.68 5.76 -0.14
C ALA A 130 -16.89 4.28 -0.51
N GLU A 131 -15.84 3.48 -0.64
CA GLU A 131 -15.91 2.03 -0.85
C GLU A 131 -16.44 1.29 0.38
N THR A 132 -16.03 1.71 1.56
CA THR A 132 -16.39 1.09 2.85
C THR A 132 -17.83 1.35 3.25
N LYS A 133 -18.36 2.53 2.95
CA LYS A 133 -19.68 2.97 3.38
C LYS A 133 -20.83 2.00 3.05
N PRO A 134 -21.00 1.48 1.82
CA PRO A 134 -22.05 0.53 1.52
C PRO A 134 -21.88 -0.83 2.22
N LEU A 135 -20.65 -1.24 2.51
CA LEU A 135 -20.36 -2.46 3.28
C LEU A 135 -20.79 -2.29 4.74
N LYS A 136 -20.36 -1.22 5.38
CA LYS A 136 -20.69 -0.90 6.78
C LYS A 136 -22.19 -0.59 6.99
N ALA A 137 -22.92 -0.19 5.97
CA ALA A 137 -24.36 -0.02 6.04
C ALA A 137 -25.11 -1.35 6.27
N VAL A 138 -24.56 -2.46 5.80
CA VAL A 138 -25.15 -3.82 5.97
C VAL A 138 -24.47 -4.57 7.12
N THR A 139 -23.17 -4.39 7.28
CA THR A 139 -22.33 -5.13 8.24
C THR A 139 -21.49 -4.17 9.09
N PRO A 140 -22.12 -3.38 9.98
CA PRO A 140 -21.43 -2.33 10.74
C PRO A 140 -20.29 -2.86 11.61
N ASP A 141 -20.43 -4.07 12.15
CA ASP A 141 -19.48 -4.69 13.08
C ASP A 141 -18.36 -5.50 12.38
N VAL A 142 -18.47 -5.74 11.07
CA VAL A 142 -17.43 -6.48 10.34
C VAL A 142 -16.24 -5.55 10.07
N PRO A 143 -15.02 -5.91 10.52
CA PRO A 143 -13.85 -5.08 10.34
C PRO A 143 -13.51 -4.84 8.86
N VAL A 144 -12.88 -3.71 8.58
CA VAL A 144 -12.35 -3.37 7.25
C VAL A 144 -10.84 -3.20 7.29
N THR A 145 -10.17 -3.63 6.24
CA THR A 145 -8.74 -3.44 5.99
C THR A 145 -8.47 -3.23 4.52
N THR A 146 -7.27 -2.79 4.19
CA THR A 146 -6.71 -2.83 2.84
C THR A 146 -5.22 -3.14 2.95
N ASN A 147 -4.64 -3.75 1.93
CA ASN A 147 -3.24 -4.09 1.94
C ASN A 147 -2.36 -2.86 1.67
N PHE A 148 -1.59 -2.48 2.66
CA PHE A 148 -0.56 -1.46 2.56
C PHE A 148 0.66 -2.03 1.83
N MET A 149 1.51 -1.14 1.32
CA MET A 149 2.66 -1.50 0.51
C MET A 149 3.96 -1.12 1.23
N ALA A 150 5.05 -1.80 0.89
CA ALA A 150 6.40 -1.29 1.03
C ALA A 150 6.99 -1.12 -0.37
N ASP A 151 8.11 -0.41 -0.50
CA ASP A 151 8.87 -0.49 -1.73
C ASP A 151 9.28 -1.94 -1.98
N THR A 152 8.99 -2.42 -3.17
CA THR A 152 9.15 -3.85 -3.50
C THR A 152 10.59 -4.27 -3.78
N VAL A 153 11.45 -3.33 -4.10
CA VAL A 153 12.85 -3.58 -4.44
C VAL A 153 13.76 -3.40 -3.23
N ASP A 154 13.66 -2.24 -2.59
CA ASP A 154 14.55 -1.84 -1.50
C ASP A 154 13.97 -2.09 -0.11
N LEU A 155 12.69 -2.48 -0.03
CA LEU A 155 11.95 -2.65 1.22
C LEU A 155 12.08 -1.42 2.13
N LEU A 156 11.80 -0.27 1.56
CA LEU A 156 11.67 0.99 2.28
C LEU A 156 10.21 1.24 2.62
N PRO A 157 9.92 2.11 3.60
CA PRO A 157 8.57 2.55 3.85
C PRO A 157 7.90 3.08 2.59
N PHE A 158 6.62 2.73 2.38
CA PHE A 158 5.88 3.17 1.20
C PHE A 158 5.78 4.70 1.16
N TYR A 159 6.18 5.25 0.04
CA TYR A 159 6.47 6.66 -0.13
C TYR A 159 5.29 7.45 -0.72
N SER A 160 4.43 6.78 -1.51
CA SER A 160 3.38 7.48 -2.27
C SER A 160 2.21 7.98 -1.42
N LEU A 161 1.96 7.38 -0.26
CA LEU A 161 0.85 7.70 0.64
C LEU A 161 1.32 7.80 2.09
N ASP A 162 0.75 8.73 2.84
CA ASP A 162 0.91 8.79 4.29
C ASP A 162 0.06 7.71 4.97
N TYR A 163 0.67 6.58 5.26
CA TYR A 163 0.00 5.50 5.97
C TYR A 163 -0.24 5.77 7.45
N GLY A 164 0.48 6.71 8.06
CA GLY A 164 0.17 7.18 9.41
C GLY A 164 -1.20 7.87 9.47
N LYS A 165 -1.56 8.60 8.42
CA LYS A 165 -2.87 9.19 8.24
C LYS A 165 -3.91 8.14 7.86
N PHE A 166 -3.62 7.29 6.87
CA PHE A 166 -4.54 6.28 6.37
C PHE A 166 -4.90 5.22 7.43
N ALA A 167 -3.97 4.84 8.29
CA ALA A 167 -4.18 3.86 9.35
C ALA A 167 -5.36 4.19 10.27
N LYS A 168 -5.74 5.46 10.41
CA LYS A 168 -6.89 5.89 11.22
C LYS A 168 -8.24 5.45 10.64
N HIS A 169 -8.29 5.13 9.36
CA HIS A 169 -9.50 4.81 8.61
C HIS A 169 -9.71 3.31 8.39
N VAL A 170 -8.72 2.46 8.70
CA VAL A 170 -8.85 1.00 8.68
C VAL A 170 -9.02 0.45 10.09
N ASP A 171 -9.73 -0.66 10.26
CA ASP A 171 -9.88 -1.32 11.57
C ASP A 171 -8.61 -2.12 11.92
N LEU A 172 -7.99 -2.75 10.94
CA LEU A 172 -6.78 -3.54 11.06
C LEU A 172 -5.75 -3.11 10.02
N ILE A 173 -4.47 -3.08 10.41
CA ILE A 173 -3.37 -2.92 9.46
C ILE A 173 -3.12 -4.26 8.77
N SER A 174 -2.99 -4.24 7.47
CA SER A 174 -2.48 -5.36 6.68
C SER A 174 -1.54 -4.86 5.60
N TRP A 175 -0.56 -5.69 5.17
CA TRP A 175 0.38 -5.29 4.14
C TRP A 175 0.94 -6.47 3.36
N ASP A 176 1.57 -6.18 2.22
CA ASP A 176 2.10 -7.17 1.28
C ASP A 176 3.61 -7.22 1.36
N CYS A 177 4.14 -8.40 1.64
CA CYS A 177 5.56 -8.61 1.89
C CYS A 177 6.16 -9.63 0.93
N TYR A 178 6.96 -9.15 -0.03
CA TYR A 178 7.60 -9.95 -1.07
C TYR A 178 9.13 -9.79 -1.12
N PRO A 179 9.86 -10.01 -0.03
CA PRO A 179 11.30 -9.82 -0.01
C PRO A 179 12.03 -10.80 -0.94
N ALA A 180 13.01 -10.29 -1.67
CA ALA A 180 13.84 -11.08 -2.57
C ALA A 180 14.92 -11.85 -1.80
N TRP A 181 14.54 -12.91 -1.10
CA TRP A 181 15.43 -13.74 -0.26
C TRP A 181 16.60 -14.42 -0.99
N HIS A 182 16.73 -14.21 -2.25
CA HIS A 182 17.81 -14.68 -3.11
C HIS A 182 18.67 -13.54 -3.66
N ASN A 183 18.53 -12.35 -3.09
CA ASN A 183 19.26 -11.17 -3.56
C ASN A 183 20.76 -11.36 -3.35
N ASP A 184 21.52 -11.32 -4.44
CA ASP A 184 22.97 -11.48 -4.41
C ASP A 184 23.68 -10.16 -3.99
N ALA A 185 22.97 -9.02 -4.01
CA ALA A 185 23.49 -7.72 -3.61
C ALA A 185 23.34 -7.44 -2.10
N MET A 186 22.57 -8.24 -1.38
CA MET A 186 22.28 -8.03 0.04
C MET A 186 22.36 -9.33 0.81
N SER A 187 22.95 -9.30 2.02
CA SER A 187 22.93 -10.48 2.88
C SER A 187 21.52 -10.83 3.36
N THR A 188 21.29 -12.10 3.69
CA THR A 188 20.00 -12.51 4.27
C THR A 188 19.68 -11.77 5.58
N ALA A 189 20.73 -11.44 6.37
CA ALA A 189 20.55 -10.72 7.63
C ALA A 189 20.12 -9.26 7.40
N ASP A 190 20.74 -8.59 6.43
CA ASP A 190 20.38 -7.21 6.09
C ASP A 190 18.95 -7.13 5.55
N LEU A 191 18.58 -8.07 4.66
CA LEU A 191 17.23 -8.16 4.14
C LEU A 191 16.20 -8.47 5.26
N ALA A 192 16.54 -9.37 6.19
CA ALA A 192 15.70 -9.66 7.35
C ALA A 192 15.54 -8.42 8.25
N SER A 193 16.58 -7.61 8.42
CA SER A 193 16.50 -6.35 9.16
C SER A 193 15.54 -5.36 8.51
N LYS A 194 15.58 -5.21 7.18
CA LYS A 194 14.63 -4.36 6.44
C LYS A 194 13.19 -4.86 6.58
N VAL A 195 12.96 -6.15 6.42
CA VAL A 195 11.64 -6.77 6.65
C VAL A 195 11.15 -6.54 8.07
N GLY A 196 12.03 -6.70 9.05
CA GLY A 196 11.73 -6.44 10.47
C GLY A 196 11.35 -5.00 10.72
N PHE A 197 12.08 -4.05 10.13
CA PHE A 197 11.78 -2.62 10.24
C PHE A 197 10.39 -2.27 9.72
N ILE A 198 10.02 -2.73 8.52
CA ILE A 198 8.70 -2.47 7.95
C ILE A 198 7.59 -3.12 8.79
N ASN A 199 7.78 -4.35 9.25
CA ASN A 199 6.83 -5.01 10.16
C ASN A 199 6.61 -4.20 11.45
N ASP A 200 7.68 -3.72 12.07
CA ASP A 200 7.60 -2.90 13.28
C ASP A 200 6.94 -1.53 13.00
N GLN A 201 7.18 -0.94 11.83
CA GLN A 201 6.51 0.28 11.39
C GLN A 201 4.99 0.05 11.30
N TYR A 202 4.54 -0.98 10.56
CA TYR A 202 3.11 -1.24 10.39
C TYR A 202 2.41 -1.61 11.70
N ARG A 203 3.04 -2.42 12.54
CA ARG A 203 2.51 -2.69 13.87
C ARG A 203 2.34 -1.40 14.69
N SER A 204 3.30 -0.47 14.60
CA SER A 204 3.28 0.77 15.36
C SER A 204 2.16 1.74 14.95
N LEU A 205 1.64 1.67 13.72
CA LEU A 205 0.58 2.57 13.22
C LEU A 205 -0.69 2.51 14.07
N LYS A 206 -1.02 1.35 14.64
CA LYS A 206 -2.17 1.17 15.52
C LYS A 206 -1.82 0.56 16.89
N GLN A 207 -0.56 0.25 17.13
CA GLN A 207 -0.07 -0.40 18.35
C GLN A 207 -0.84 -1.70 18.68
N GLN A 208 -1.10 -2.48 17.64
CA GLN A 208 -1.81 -3.77 17.71
C GLN A 208 -1.23 -4.73 16.68
N PRO A 209 -1.50 -6.05 16.79
CA PRO A 209 -1.13 -7.00 15.77
C PRO A 209 -1.63 -6.57 14.38
N PHE A 210 -0.85 -6.90 13.37
CA PHE A 210 -1.16 -6.63 11.97
C PHE A 210 -1.28 -7.94 11.19
N LEU A 211 -1.64 -7.85 9.91
CA LEU A 211 -1.74 -9.01 9.03
C LEU A 211 -0.74 -8.90 7.88
N ILE A 212 -0.04 -9.99 7.58
CA ILE A 212 0.54 -10.16 6.25
C ILE A 212 -0.59 -10.59 5.34
N MET A 213 -1.04 -9.68 4.48
CA MET A 213 -2.16 -9.90 3.58
C MET A 213 -1.72 -10.68 2.35
N GLU A 214 -0.54 -10.37 1.85
CA GLU A 214 0.07 -11.10 0.74
C GLU A 214 1.53 -11.41 1.01
N SER A 215 1.92 -12.63 0.69
CA SER A 215 3.29 -13.08 0.60
C SER A 215 3.38 -14.21 -0.44
N THR A 216 4.59 -14.57 -0.87
CA THR A 216 4.75 -15.75 -1.73
C THR A 216 5.31 -16.93 -0.96
N PRO A 217 4.79 -18.15 -1.17
CA PRO A 217 5.39 -19.34 -0.57
C PRO A 217 6.72 -19.73 -1.22
N SER A 218 6.99 -19.29 -2.47
CA SER A 218 8.23 -19.66 -3.18
C SER A 218 8.95 -18.45 -3.78
N GLY A 219 8.40 -17.80 -4.79
CA GLY A 219 9.00 -16.67 -5.46
C GLY A 219 7.98 -15.87 -6.25
N VAL A 220 8.37 -14.69 -6.68
CA VAL A 220 7.60 -13.82 -7.57
C VAL A 220 8.06 -14.00 -9.02
N ASN A 221 7.39 -13.33 -9.97
CA ASN A 221 7.79 -13.37 -11.38
C ASN A 221 7.88 -11.99 -12.04
N TRP A 222 7.84 -10.93 -11.24
CA TRP A 222 7.76 -9.54 -11.71
C TRP A 222 9.04 -8.73 -11.45
N HIS A 223 10.11 -9.35 -10.93
CA HIS A 223 11.47 -8.81 -10.96
C HIS A 223 12.16 -9.19 -12.27
N ASP A 224 13.18 -8.44 -12.67
CA ASP A 224 14.01 -8.75 -13.84
C ASP A 224 14.69 -10.12 -13.72
N TYR A 225 15.03 -10.51 -12.50
CA TYR A 225 15.59 -11.82 -12.17
C TYR A 225 14.90 -12.43 -10.96
N ASN A 226 14.29 -13.58 -11.16
CA ASN A 226 13.50 -14.25 -10.13
C ASN A 226 14.09 -15.60 -9.76
N LYS A 227 14.24 -15.85 -8.47
CA LYS A 227 14.58 -17.15 -7.91
C LYS A 227 13.53 -17.56 -6.87
N THR A 228 13.35 -18.85 -6.70
CA THR A 228 12.52 -19.37 -5.61
C THR A 228 13.27 -19.31 -4.29
N LYS A 229 12.57 -19.20 -3.18
CA LYS A 229 13.12 -19.32 -1.83
C LYS A 229 13.89 -20.67 -1.71
N ARG A 230 15.07 -20.61 -1.13
CA ARG A 230 15.82 -21.83 -0.80
C ARG A 230 15.07 -22.66 0.27
N PRO A 231 15.33 -23.96 0.39
CA PRO A 231 14.72 -24.80 1.42
C PRO A 231 14.86 -24.19 2.83
N GLY A 232 13.78 -24.20 3.60
CA GLY A 232 13.70 -23.63 4.95
C GLY A 232 13.49 -22.11 5.02
N MET A 233 13.74 -21.36 3.95
CA MET A 233 13.58 -19.91 3.96
C MET A 233 12.12 -19.49 4.11
N HIS A 234 11.18 -20.27 3.59
CA HIS A 234 9.76 -19.98 3.76
C HIS A 234 9.36 -20.06 5.23
N THR A 235 9.79 -21.11 5.93
CA THR A 235 9.55 -21.24 7.38
C THR A 235 10.16 -20.10 8.17
N LEU A 236 11.43 -19.75 7.91
CA LEU A 236 12.12 -18.67 8.61
C LEU A 236 11.41 -17.32 8.43
N SER A 237 11.07 -16.97 7.19
CA SER A 237 10.38 -15.71 6.92
C SER A 237 8.99 -15.64 7.54
N SER A 238 8.24 -16.74 7.55
CA SER A 238 6.92 -16.82 8.18
C SER A 238 7.00 -16.62 9.70
N LEU A 239 7.98 -17.24 10.34
CA LEU A 239 8.21 -17.06 11.79
C LEU A 239 8.72 -15.66 12.12
N GLN A 240 9.46 -15.01 11.20
CA GLN A 240 9.84 -13.61 11.37
C GLN A 240 8.61 -12.69 11.41
N PHE A 241 7.64 -12.86 10.51
CA PHE A 241 6.40 -12.09 10.55
C PHE A 241 5.70 -12.20 11.91
N LEU A 242 5.56 -13.42 12.39
CA LEU A 242 4.97 -13.66 13.72
C LEU A 242 5.78 -13.02 14.84
N ALA A 243 7.11 -13.12 14.81
CA ALA A 243 8.00 -12.53 15.82
C ALA A 243 7.91 -10.99 15.85
N HIS A 244 7.54 -10.35 14.76
CA HIS A 244 7.28 -8.91 14.67
C HIS A 244 5.82 -8.52 14.91
N GLY A 245 4.95 -9.46 15.25
CA GLY A 245 3.57 -9.22 15.69
C GLY A 245 2.51 -9.36 14.60
N SER A 246 2.79 -10.07 13.52
CA SER A 246 1.74 -10.45 12.57
C SER A 246 0.92 -11.63 13.09
N ASP A 247 -0.41 -11.53 13.00
CA ASP A 247 -1.34 -12.64 13.30
C ASP A 247 -1.70 -13.46 12.05
N SER A 248 -1.07 -13.22 10.92
CA SER A 248 -1.31 -13.98 9.69
C SER A 248 -0.08 -14.09 8.79
N ASN A 249 -0.15 -15.06 7.88
CA ASN A 249 0.72 -15.14 6.71
C ASN A 249 -0.13 -15.68 5.55
N LEU A 250 -0.78 -14.79 4.81
CA LEU A 250 -1.59 -15.14 3.66
C LEU A 250 -0.73 -15.17 2.40
N TYR A 251 -1.16 -15.96 1.44
CA TYR A 251 -0.38 -16.23 0.23
C TYR A 251 -1.07 -15.72 -1.03
N PHE A 252 -0.38 -14.91 -1.79
CA PHE A 252 -0.62 -14.82 -3.21
C PHE A 252 0.39 -15.75 -3.90
N GLN A 253 -0.06 -16.95 -4.44
CA GLN A 253 -1.45 -17.33 -4.50
C GLN A 253 -1.65 -18.79 -4.03
N ARG A 254 -2.89 -19.18 -3.76
CA ARG A 254 -3.18 -20.58 -3.40
C ARG A 254 -2.84 -21.53 -4.54
N ARG A 255 -3.30 -21.25 -5.75
CA ARG A 255 -3.10 -22.07 -6.94
C ARG A 255 -2.54 -21.27 -8.07
N LYS A 256 -1.47 -21.75 -8.66
CA LYS A 256 -0.74 -21.08 -9.73
C LYS A 256 -1.63 -20.82 -10.94
N SER A 257 -1.64 -19.59 -11.42
CA SER A 257 -2.42 -19.16 -12.59
C SER A 257 -1.95 -19.86 -13.85
N ARG A 258 -2.90 -20.23 -14.73
CA ARG A 258 -2.60 -20.91 -15.98
C ARG A 258 -2.10 -19.98 -17.09
N GLY A 259 -2.36 -18.69 -16.96
CA GLY A 259 -2.04 -17.69 -17.96
C GLY A 259 -1.90 -16.29 -17.36
N SER A 260 -1.75 -15.29 -18.24
CA SER A 260 -1.55 -13.89 -17.91
C SER A 260 -0.17 -13.59 -17.32
N SER A 261 0.04 -12.34 -16.90
CA SER A 261 1.34 -11.81 -16.46
C SER A 261 1.90 -12.53 -15.23
N GLU A 262 1.04 -13.07 -14.36
CA GLU A 262 1.44 -13.73 -13.11
C GLU A 262 1.38 -15.25 -13.14
N LYS A 263 1.35 -15.86 -14.33
CA LYS A 263 1.30 -17.33 -14.48
C LYS A 263 2.49 -18.08 -13.86
N PHE A 264 3.60 -17.40 -13.64
CA PHE A 264 4.80 -17.97 -13.00
C PHE A 264 5.01 -17.49 -11.57
N HIS A 265 4.07 -16.68 -11.03
CA HIS A 265 4.11 -16.31 -9.62
C HIS A 265 4.02 -17.55 -8.73
N GLY A 266 4.72 -17.52 -7.59
CA GLY A 266 4.70 -18.62 -6.62
C GLY A 266 3.29 -18.91 -6.11
N ALA A 267 3.03 -20.18 -5.84
CA ALA A 267 1.74 -20.60 -5.33
C ALA A 267 1.91 -21.78 -4.38
N VAL A 268 0.93 -22.00 -3.51
CA VAL A 268 0.88 -23.19 -2.62
C VAL A 268 0.72 -24.46 -3.45
N VAL A 269 -0.19 -24.44 -4.43
CA VAL A 269 -0.41 -25.53 -5.38
C VAL A 269 0.13 -25.12 -6.74
N ASP A 270 1.18 -25.80 -7.20
CA ASP A 270 1.81 -25.54 -8.50
C ASP A 270 1.00 -26.16 -9.67
N HIS A 271 1.46 -25.97 -10.90
CA HIS A 271 0.81 -26.44 -12.13
C HIS A 271 0.69 -27.97 -12.17
N ASP A 272 1.60 -28.70 -11.52
CA ASP A 272 1.59 -30.16 -11.44
C ASP A 272 0.53 -30.74 -10.49
N ASN A 273 -0.09 -29.91 -9.65
CA ASN A 273 -1.02 -30.28 -8.60
C ASN A 273 -0.47 -31.29 -7.58
N SER A 274 0.84 -31.44 -7.46
CA SER A 274 1.45 -32.40 -6.54
C SER A 274 1.50 -31.87 -5.11
N ALA A 275 1.01 -32.65 -4.17
CA ALA A 275 1.21 -32.43 -2.75
C ALA A 275 2.65 -32.82 -2.27
N ASP A 276 3.40 -33.55 -3.09
CA ASP A 276 4.79 -33.94 -2.81
C ASP A 276 5.77 -32.79 -3.18
N ASN A 277 5.27 -31.70 -3.75
CA ASN A 277 6.07 -30.54 -4.06
C ASN A 277 6.62 -29.91 -2.78
N ARG A 278 7.91 -29.58 -2.79
CA ARG A 278 8.60 -28.96 -1.63
C ARG A 278 7.88 -27.74 -1.06
N VAL A 279 7.39 -26.85 -1.93
CA VAL A 279 6.71 -25.63 -1.51
C VAL A 279 5.42 -25.95 -0.77
N PHE A 280 4.62 -26.90 -1.27
CA PHE A 280 3.42 -27.36 -0.58
C PHE A 280 3.72 -27.92 0.81
N GLN A 281 4.77 -28.75 0.91
CA GLN A 281 5.20 -29.34 2.18
C GLN A 281 5.71 -28.27 3.17
N GLU A 282 6.45 -27.28 2.70
CA GLU A 282 6.91 -26.17 3.56
C GLU A 282 5.73 -25.32 4.07
N VAL A 283 4.70 -25.08 3.25
CA VAL A 283 3.49 -24.35 3.68
C VAL A 283 2.72 -25.18 4.72
N ALA A 284 2.54 -26.49 4.50
CA ALA A 284 1.89 -27.37 5.48
C ALA A 284 2.66 -27.36 6.81
N HIS A 285 3.99 -27.46 6.75
CA HIS A 285 4.84 -27.39 7.94
C HIS A 285 4.72 -26.04 8.69
N VAL A 286 4.64 -24.93 7.97
CA VAL A 286 4.39 -23.62 8.61
C VAL A 286 3.04 -23.62 9.33
N GLY A 287 1.99 -24.21 8.73
CA GLY A 287 0.69 -24.35 9.39
C GLY A 287 0.79 -25.11 10.72
N GLU A 288 1.48 -26.26 10.73
CA GLU A 288 1.72 -27.04 11.95
C GLU A 288 2.50 -26.27 13.03
N LEU A 289 3.48 -25.45 12.62
CA LEU A 289 4.23 -24.60 13.54
C LEU A 289 3.36 -23.50 14.14
N LEU A 290 2.53 -22.84 13.33
CA LEU A 290 1.62 -21.79 13.79
C LEU A 290 0.61 -22.34 14.81
N GLU A 291 0.09 -23.56 14.61
CA GLU A 291 -0.76 -24.21 15.62
C GLU A 291 -0.04 -24.41 16.96
N LYS A 292 1.24 -24.80 16.94
CA LYS A 292 2.04 -25.00 18.16
C LYS A 292 2.32 -23.70 18.92
N VAL A 293 2.43 -22.60 18.22
CA VAL A 293 2.74 -21.27 18.80
C VAL A 293 1.52 -20.35 18.91
N GLN A 294 0.30 -20.87 18.74
CA GLN A 294 -0.94 -20.08 18.76
C GLN A 294 -1.14 -19.21 20.02
N ALA A 295 -0.46 -19.54 21.11
CA ALA A 295 -0.51 -18.76 22.35
C ALA A 295 0.03 -17.32 22.21
N VAL A 296 0.82 -17.04 21.17
CA VAL A 296 1.32 -15.68 20.90
C VAL A 296 0.35 -14.83 20.08
N LYS A 297 -0.73 -15.41 19.54
CA LYS A 297 -1.74 -14.66 18.79
C LYS A 297 -2.32 -13.53 19.62
N GLY A 298 -2.42 -12.35 19.03
CA GLY A 298 -2.93 -11.16 19.72
C GLY A 298 -1.97 -10.59 20.78
N SER A 299 -0.76 -11.15 20.92
CA SER A 299 0.20 -10.64 21.90
C SER A 299 0.80 -9.31 21.47
N ASP A 300 1.07 -8.46 22.45
CA ASP A 300 1.78 -7.20 22.23
C ASP A 300 3.29 -7.40 22.37
N LYS A 301 4.05 -6.58 21.65
CA LYS A 301 5.51 -6.57 21.70
C LYS A 301 6.01 -5.29 22.34
N VAL A 302 6.72 -5.41 23.45
CA VAL A 302 7.36 -4.27 24.10
C VAL A 302 8.60 -3.84 23.31
N ALA A 303 8.54 -2.67 22.66
CA ALA A 303 9.68 -2.04 22.01
C ALA A 303 10.52 -1.28 23.05
N ARG A 304 11.85 -1.48 23.03
CA ARG A 304 12.80 -0.76 23.92
C ARG A 304 13.40 0.47 23.26
N VAL A 305 13.26 0.60 21.95
CA VAL A 305 13.76 1.71 21.14
C VAL A 305 12.61 2.20 20.27
N GLY A 306 12.44 3.52 20.20
CA GLY A 306 11.50 4.17 19.28
C GLY A 306 12.25 4.86 18.15
N MET A 307 11.68 4.84 16.95
CA MET A 307 12.13 5.61 15.80
C MET A 307 11.01 6.55 15.37
N ILE A 308 11.34 7.81 15.13
CA ILE A 308 10.39 8.79 14.59
C ILE A 308 10.42 8.65 13.07
N TYR A 309 9.26 8.43 12.47
CA TYR A 309 9.06 8.43 11.03
C TYR A 309 7.92 9.39 10.67
N ASP A 310 8.18 10.32 9.76
CA ASP A 310 7.25 11.36 9.35
C ASP A 310 7.24 11.44 7.82
N TRP A 311 6.08 11.17 7.18
CA TRP A 311 5.94 11.18 5.73
C TRP A 311 6.16 12.56 5.14
N ASP A 312 5.59 13.61 5.75
CA ASP A 312 5.77 14.99 5.28
C ASP A 312 7.24 15.40 5.28
N ASN A 313 7.97 15.08 6.35
CA ASN A 313 9.39 15.37 6.46
C ASN A 313 10.19 14.58 5.41
N ASN A 314 9.86 13.31 5.23
CA ASN A 314 10.52 12.46 4.23
C ASN A 314 10.29 12.99 2.81
N TRP A 315 9.07 13.36 2.47
CA TRP A 315 8.75 14.00 1.20
C TRP A 315 9.47 15.33 1.01
N ALA A 316 9.59 16.14 2.06
CA ALA A 316 10.28 17.41 2.00
C ALA A 316 11.79 17.26 1.76
N LEU A 317 12.41 16.27 2.42
CA LEU A 317 13.84 15.97 2.22
C LEU A 317 14.12 15.43 0.81
N ASP A 318 13.24 14.57 0.29
CA ASP A 318 13.36 14.02 -1.05
C ASP A 318 13.15 15.08 -2.14
N ASP A 319 12.23 16.01 -1.92
CA ASP A 319 11.94 17.11 -2.85
C ASP A 319 12.99 18.24 -2.77
N ALA A 320 13.71 18.37 -1.65
CA ALA A 320 14.66 19.45 -1.42
C ALA A 320 15.99 19.23 -2.17
N GLN A 321 16.36 20.20 -2.98
CA GLN A 321 17.65 20.17 -3.67
C GLN A 321 18.81 20.23 -2.66
N GLY A 322 19.78 19.33 -2.82
CA GLY A 322 21.00 19.29 -2.02
C GLY A 322 20.90 18.53 -0.69
N PHE A 323 19.73 17.97 -0.37
CA PHE A 323 19.53 17.14 0.83
C PHE A 323 19.17 15.68 0.51
N GLN A 324 19.10 15.33 -0.77
CA GLN A 324 18.83 13.97 -1.20
C GLN A 324 19.99 13.07 -0.79
N THR A 325 19.72 12.04 -0.03
CA THR A 325 20.66 10.96 0.24
C THR A 325 20.42 9.84 -0.76
N GLN A 326 21.49 9.28 -1.29
CA GLN A 326 21.42 8.14 -2.22
C GLN A 326 21.28 6.79 -1.48
N ASP A 327 20.92 6.81 -0.19
CA ASP A 327 20.82 5.60 0.64
C ASP A 327 19.54 5.59 1.47
#